data_8c86f574afa46fd2a849f521bddd6f1d
#
_entry.id   8c86f574afa46fd2a849f521bddd6f1d
#
_cell.length_a   1.000
_cell.length_b   1.000
_cell.length_c   1.000
_cell.angle_alpha   90.00
_cell.angle_beta   90.00
_cell.angle_gamma   90.00
#
_symmetry.space_group_name_H-M   'P 1'
#
loop_
_entity.id
_entity.type
_entity.pdbx_description
1 polymer ?
#
loop_
_entity_poly.entity_id
_entity_poly.type
_entity_poly.pdbx_seq_one_letter_code
_entity_poly.pdbx_strand_id
1 'polypeptide(L)'
;SYPGLLKHLFDLIDINALIDTPILLAATGGSERHALVIDHQLRPLFAFFQALTLPIGIYATETDFXEYRVVNPALRQRIELAAERAAGVLGARPDALRRIA
;
A
#
# COMPACT_ATOMS: atom_id res chain seq x y z
N SER A 1 -2.00 -12.36 -6.86
CA SER A 1 -0.91 -12.68 -5.95
C SER A 1 0.22 -11.66 -6.12
N TYR A 2 1.13 -11.68 -5.20
CA TYR A 2 2.28 -10.78 -5.25
C TYR A 2 3.46 -11.51 -5.91
N PRO A 3 4.43 -10.73 -6.42
CA PRO A 3 5.56 -11.35 -7.10
C PRO A 3 6.39 -12.24 -6.19
N GLY A 4 7.00 -13.27 -6.76
CA GLY A 4 7.87 -14.15 -6.00
C GLY A 4 9.04 -13.45 -5.36
N LEU A 5 9.56 -12.41 -6.03
CA LEU A 5 10.65 -11.64 -5.46
C LEU A 5 10.24 -10.97 -4.16
N LEU A 6 9.03 -10.43 -4.12
CA LEU A 6 8.53 -9.81 -2.89
C LEU A 6 8.43 -10.84 -1.77
N LYS A 7 7.91 -12.02 -2.08
CA LYS A 7 7.82 -13.07 -1.07
C LYS A 7 9.20 -13.45 -0.57
N HIS A 8 10.15 -13.56 -1.48
CA HIS A 8 11.51 -13.91 -1.09
C HIS A 8 12.11 -12.86 -0.14
N LEU A 9 11.85 -11.59 -0.45
CA LEU A 9 12.31 -10.53 0.42
C LEU A 9 11.75 -10.68 1.84
N PHE A 10 10.44 -10.98 1.92
CA PHE A 10 9.82 -11.14 3.23
C PHE A 10 10.32 -12.38 3.97
N ASP A 11 10.78 -13.38 3.24
CA ASP A 11 11.38 -14.55 3.89
C ASP A 11 12.69 -14.18 4.58
N LEU A 12 13.34 -13.09 4.18
CA LEU A 12 14.61 -12.66 4.76
C LEU A 12 14.46 -11.66 5.90
N ILE A 13 13.26 -11.12 6.10
CA ILE A 13 13.04 -10.11 7.12
C ILE A 13 12.83 -10.77 8.48
N ASP A 14 13.42 -10.17 9.52
CA ASP A 14 13.17 -10.58 10.88
C ASP A 14 11.65 -10.54 11.14
N ILE A 15 11.12 -11.63 11.67
CA ILE A 15 9.68 -11.73 11.87
C ILE A 15 9.14 -10.64 12.79
N ASN A 16 9.98 -10.06 13.63
CA ASN A 16 9.56 -9.02 14.56
C ASN A 16 9.75 -7.61 14.02
N ALA A 17 10.29 -7.47 12.81
CA ALA A 17 10.69 -6.15 12.32
C ALA A 17 9.51 -5.21 12.06
N LEU A 18 8.34 -5.77 11.75
CA LEU A 18 7.18 -4.95 11.37
C LEU A 18 6.11 -4.87 12.43
N ILE A 19 6.36 -5.40 13.62
CA ILE A 19 5.33 -5.38 14.66
C ILE A 19 4.92 -3.94 14.96
N ASP A 20 3.61 -3.69 14.90
CA ASP A 20 3.01 -2.38 15.19
C ASP A 20 3.47 -1.26 14.25
N THR A 21 4.04 -1.63 13.10
CA THR A 21 4.47 -0.62 12.12
C THR A 21 3.28 -0.24 11.24
N PRO A 22 2.94 1.05 11.15
CA PRO A 22 1.85 1.47 10.27
C PRO A 22 2.26 1.27 8.81
N ILE A 23 1.38 0.64 8.03
CA ILE A 23 1.67 0.33 6.64
C ILE A 23 0.45 0.67 5.79
N LEU A 24 0.67 1.47 4.76
CA LEU A 24 -0.32 1.75 3.74
C LEU A 24 -0.06 0.83 2.56
N LEU A 25 -1.05 0.04 2.17
CA LEU A 25 -0.90 -0.93 1.12
C LEU A 25 -1.32 -0.36 -0.22
N ALA A 26 -0.53 -0.64 -1.25
CA ALA A 26 -0.84 -0.20 -2.59
C ALA A 26 -0.41 -1.27 -3.58
N ALA A 27 -1.12 -1.36 -4.69
CA ALA A 27 -0.81 -2.33 -5.72
C ALA A 27 -1.24 -1.81 -7.08
N THR A 28 -0.61 -2.31 -8.12
CA THR A 28 -1.03 -2.02 -9.48
C THR A 28 -1.32 -3.35 -10.18
N GLY A 29 -2.17 -3.28 -11.18
CA GLY A 29 -2.50 -4.46 -11.95
C GLY A 29 -3.02 -4.10 -13.32
N GLY A 30 -3.23 -5.14 -14.12
CA GLY A 30 -3.68 -4.94 -15.50
C GLY A 30 -5.16 -4.70 -15.66
N SER A 31 -5.95 -5.01 -14.66
CA SER A 31 -7.39 -4.80 -14.73
C SER A 31 -7.97 -4.64 -13.35
N GLU A 32 -9.19 -4.11 -13.31
CA GLU A 32 -9.87 -3.91 -12.05
C GLU A 32 -10.29 -5.22 -11.39
N ARG A 33 -10.25 -6.32 -12.13
CA ARG A 33 -10.56 -7.62 -11.54
C ARG A 33 -9.59 -8.01 -10.43
N HIS A 34 -8.39 -7.43 -10.45
CA HIS A 34 -7.38 -7.78 -9.48
C HIS A 34 -7.35 -6.82 -8.29
N ALA A 35 -8.38 -5.98 -8.16
CA ALA A 35 -8.39 -4.99 -7.09
C ALA A 35 -8.43 -5.60 -5.70
N LEU A 36 -8.90 -6.84 -5.58
CA LEU A 36 -8.96 -7.50 -4.28
C LEU A 36 -7.61 -8.04 -3.81
N VAL A 37 -6.56 -7.87 -4.62
CA VAL A 37 -5.24 -8.37 -4.23
C VAL A 37 -4.79 -7.77 -2.90
N ILE A 38 -5.15 -6.52 -2.64
CA ILE A 38 -4.73 -5.87 -1.40
C ILE A 38 -5.32 -6.62 -0.20
N ASP A 39 -6.61 -6.91 -0.21
CA ASP A 39 -7.24 -7.56 0.94
C ASP A 39 -6.97 -9.05 0.98
N HIS A 40 -6.87 -9.71 -0.18
CA HIS A 40 -6.76 -11.17 -0.21
C HIS A 40 -5.31 -11.65 -0.20
N GLN A 41 -4.36 -10.81 -0.59
CA GLN A 41 -2.97 -11.23 -0.70
C GLN A 41 -2.06 -10.43 0.21
N LEU A 42 -2.13 -9.10 0.12
CA LEU A 42 -1.18 -8.27 0.85
C LEU A 42 -1.54 -8.13 2.32
N ARG A 43 -2.81 -7.88 2.61
CA ARG A 43 -3.19 -7.66 4.00
C ARG A 43 -2.91 -8.90 4.87
N PRO A 44 -3.22 -10.11 4.41
CA PRO A 44 -2.85 -11.28 5.21
C PRO A 44 -1.34 -11.43 5.39
N LEU A 45 -0.57 -11.09 4.36
CA LEU A 45 0.88 -11.18 4.47
C LEU A 45 1.40 -10.27 5.59
N PHE A 46 0.95 -9.02 5.61
CA PHE A 46 1.40 -8.09 6.63
C PHE A 46 0.79 -8.39 8.00
N ALA A 47 -0.38 -9.01 8.03
CA ALA A 47 -0.94 -9.46 9.30
C ALA A 47 -0.07 -10.53 9.94
N PHE A 48 0.53 -11.39 9.12
CA PHE A 48 1.45 -12.39 9.66
C PHE A 48 2.61 -11.72 10.39
N PHE A 49 3.07 -10.57 9.88
CA PHE A 49 4.14 -9.82 10.54
C PHE A 49 3.64 -8.87 11.62
N GLN A 50 2.35 -8.90 11.91
CA GLN A 50 1.74 -8.09 12.98
C GLN A 50 1.88 -6.60 12.74
N ALA A 51 1.89 -6.20 11.48
CA ALA A 51 1.92 -4.78 11.12
C ALA A 51 0.54 -4.15 11.33
N LEU A 52 0.53 -2.83 11.47
CA LEU A 52 -0.71 -2.07 11.56
C LEU A 52 -1.07 -1.57 10.16
N THR A 53 -1.74 -2.41 9.39
CA THR A 53 -2.12 -2.01 8.03
C THR A 53 -3.29 -1.05 8.09
N LEU A 54 -3.19 0.04 7.33
CA LEU A 54 -4.27 1.01 7.26
C LEU A 54 -5.46 0.39 6.53
N PRO A 55 -6.69 0.72 6.96
CA PRO A 55 -7.86 0.13 6.31
C PRO A 55 -8.05 0.56 4.87
N ILE A 56 -7.50 1.72 4.48
CA ILE A 56 -7.64 2.18 3.11
C ILE A 56 -6.42 1.73 2.30
N GLY A 57 -6.68 1.09 1.17
CA GLY A 57 -5.62 0.70 0.25
C GLY A 57 -5.77 1.41 -1.08
N ILE A 58 -4.73 1.37 -1.88
CA ILE A 58 -4.72 2.01 -3.19
C ILE A 58 -4.47 0.96 -4.25
N TYR A 59 -5.36 0.91 -5.23
CA TYR A 59 -5.17 0.01 -6.37
C TYR A 59 -5.30 0.81 -7.65
N ALA A 60 -4.36 0.61 -8.57
CA ALA A 60 -4.33 1.34 -9.83
C ALA A 60 -4.14 0.38 -10.99
N THR A 61 -4.64 0.77 -12.16
CA THR A 61 -4.43 0.04 -13.38
C THR A 61 -3.71 0.95 -14.38
N GLU A 62 -3.27 0.35 -15.49
CA GLU A 62 -2.55 1.11 -16.49
C GLU A 62 -3.37 2.26 -17.05
N THR A 63 -4.67 2.09 -17.15
CA THR A 63 -5.52 3.15 -17.70
C THR A 63 -5.64 4.35 -16.78
N ASP A 64 -5.19 4.23 -15.53
CA ASP A 64 -5.23 5.35 -14.60
C ASP A 64 -4.07 6.33 -14.81
N PHE A 65 -3.16 6.00 -15.67
CA PHE A 65 -1.94 6.80 -15.87
C PHE A 65 -1.78 7.22 -17.31
N UNK A 66 -1.20 8.23 -17.47
CA UNK A 66 -0.86 8.65 -18.71
C UNK A 66 0.43 9.33 -18.60
N GLU A 67 1.28 9.13 -19.43
CA GLU A 67 2.57 9.80 -19.41
C GLU A 67 3.18 9.87 -18.02
N TYR A 68 3.09 8.77 -17.32
CA TYR A 68 3.64 8.64 -15.97
C TYR A 68 2.99 9.55 -14.95
N ARG A 69 1.75 9.98 -15.24
CA ARG A 69 0.97 10.80 -14.32
C ARG A 69 -0.36 10.13 -14.05
N VAL A 70 -0.89 10.36 -12.87
CA VAL A 70 -2.24 9.90 -12.54
C VAL A 70 -3.22 10.79 -13.29
N VAL A 71 -3.99 10.19 -14.21
CA VAL A 71 -4.99 10.94 -14.97
C VAL A 71 -6.42 10.62 -14.57
N ASN A 72 -6.62 9.56 -13.79
CA ASN A 72 -7.96 9.20 -13.34
C ASN A 72 -8.29 9.98 -12.06
N PRO A 73 -9.30 10.86 -12.08
CA PRO A 73 -9.61 11.65 -10.88
C PRO A 73 -9.99 10.80 -9.67
N ALA A 74 -10.63 9.66 -9.90
CA ALA A 74 -11.02 8.80 -8.78
C ALA A 74 -9.78 8.23 -8.09
N LEU A 75 -8.77 7.87 -8.85
CA LEU A 75 -7.54 7.38 -8.25
C LEU A 75 -6.83 8.51 -7.49
N ARG A 76 -6.81 9.70 -8.07
CA ARG A 76 -6.18 10.84 -7.40
C ARG A 76 -6.86 11.12 -6.06
N GLN A 77 -8.20 11.08 -6.03
CA GLN A 77 -8.93 11.30 -4.79
C GLN A 77 -8.63 10.19 -3.78
N ARG A 78 -8.50 8.96 -4.24
CA ARG A 78 -8.19 7.86 -3.36
C ARG A 78 -6.81 8.02 -2.74
N ILE A 79 -5.84 8.44 -3.56
CA ILE A 79 -4.49 8.69 -3.06
C ILE A 79 -4.49 9.80 -2.01
N GLU A 80 -5.22 10.88 -2.28
CA GLU A 80 -5.29 11.98 -1.32
C GLU A 80 -5.93 11.54 -0.01
N LEU A 81 -7.00 10.76 -0.09
CA LEU A 81 -7.64 10.27 1.12
C LEU A 81 -6.71 9.33 1.89
N ALA A 82 -6.01 8.45 1.19
CA ALA A 82 -5.09 7.55 1.85
C ALA A 82 -3.96 8.31 2.53
N ALA A 83 -3.44 9.33 1.86
CA ALA A 83 -2.38 10.15 2.45
C ALA A 83 -2.88 10.88 3.69
N GLU A 84 -4.10 11.38 3.64
CA GLU A 84 -4.69 12.07 4.79
C GLU A 84 -4.85 11.12 5.97
N ARG A 85 -5.34 9.90 5.70
CA ARG A 85 -5.49 8.90 6.75
C ARG A 85 -4.16 8.48 7.32
N ALA A 86 -3.15 8.32 6.46
CA ALA A 86 -1.81 7.96 6.91
C ALA A 86 -1.23 9.04 7.80
N ALA A 87 -1.42 10.31 7.43
CA ALA A 87 -0.94 11.41 8.25
C ALA A 87 -1.58 11.40 9.63
N GLY A 88 -2.87 11.06 9.69
CA GLY A 88 -3.56 10.98 10.97
C GLY A 88 -2.99 9.90 11.86
N VAL A 89 -2.66 8.75 11.29
CA VAL A 89 -2.08 7.64 12.05
C VAL A 89 -0.67 7.96 12.52
N LEU A 90 0.13 8.58 11.64
CA LEU A 90 1.52 8.91 11.99
C LEU A 90 1.62 10.13 12.89
N GLY A 91 0.52 10.83 13.10
CA GLY A 91 0.53 12.01 13.91
C GLY A 91 1.33 13.12 13.29
N ALA A 92 2.03 13.90 14.10
CA ALA A 92 2.83 15.03 13.62
C ALA A 92 4.25 14.58 13.24
N ARG A 93 4.35 13.68 12.25
CA ARG A 93 5.64 13.14 11.83
C ARG A 93 5.84 13.39 10.34
N PRO A 94 6.00 14.67 9.95
CA PRO A 94 6.09 14.99 8.53
C PRO A 94 7.30 14.36 7.84
N ASP A 95 8.39 14.12 8.58
CA ASP A 95 9.55 13.47 7.96
C ASP A 95 9.24 12.04 7.55
N ALA A 96 8.46 11.34 8.36
CA ALA A 96 8.05 9.99 7.99
C ALA A 96 7.20 9.99 6.74
N LEU A 97 6.31 10.97 6.59
CA LEU A 97 5.48 11.08 5.41
C LEU A 97 6.32 11.35 4.16
N ARG A 98 7.35 12.16 4.29
CA ARG A 98 8.22 12.43 3.15
C ARG A 98 8.92 11.18 2.67
N ARG A 99 9.28 10.29 3.58
CA ARG A 99 9.94 9.05 3.20
C ARG A 99 9.01 8.12 2.45
N ILE A 100 7.73 8.19 2.76
CA ILE A 100 6.75 7.37 2.06
C ILE A 100 6.56 7.88 0.63
N ALA A 101 6.57 9.16 0.45
CA ALA A 101 6.40 9.76 -0.85
C ALA A 101 7.66 9.63 -1.69
#